data_dc4e6830e99e09ad2d4efe50b034cef2
#
_entry.id   dc4e6830e99e09ad2d4efe50b034cef2
#
_cell.length_a   1.000
_cell.length_b   1.000
_cell.length_c   1.000
_cell.angle_alpha   90.00
_cell.angle_beta   90.00
_cell.angle_gamma   90.00
#
_symmetry.space_group_name_H-M   'P 1'
#
loop_
_entity.id
_entity.type
_entity.pdbx_description
1 polymer ?
#
loop_
_entity_poly.entity_id
_entity_poly.type
_entity_poly.pdbx_seq_one_letter_code
_entity_poly.pdbx_strand_id
1 'polypeptide(L)'
;MTGLHELFRRSGANPILTAADVPYPANSVFNPGAARVGNETVLLVRVEDLRGISQLHVARSSDGVSDWHFDPEPLLRSDVDRDPEETWGCEDPRLTWLPEREEWAIAYTAYSRRGPLVSLATTRDFRNVRRLGPVMPPEDKDAALFPRRFDGRWAMIHRPSPLRGGAHMWLSFSPDLRHWGDHKLLLEARDGAWWDAGKIGLGPPPLETPEGWLVLYHGVRSTSDGPIYRAGLALLDLDDPGTVLHQTDEWVFAPAAPYEITGDVGRVVFPCGWVRDEATDQLFLYYGAADTVIGLATARFSDVLARVCAAPASSRRTIADIVDAG
;
A
#
# COMPACT_ATOMS: atom_id res chain seq x y z
N MET A 1 7.02 -29.56 -15.31
CA MET A 1 6.66 -28.15 -15.18
C MET A 1 5.87 -28.04 -13.90
N THR A 2 6.52 -27.72 -12.79
CA THR A 2 5.86 -27.44 -11.52
C THR A 2 5.15 -26.12 -11.73
N GLY A 3 3.80 -26.14 -11.75
CA GLY A 3 2.99 -24.94 -11.86
C GLY A 3 3.42 -23.96 -10.77
N LEU A 4 3.64 -22.69 -11.15
CA LEU A 4 3.75 -21.60 -10.19
C LEU A 4 2.49 -21.66 -9.32
N HIS A 5 2.62 -22.14 -8.09
CA HIS A 5 1.56 -22.03 -7.10
C HIS A 5 1.46 -20.57 -6.73
N GLU A 6 0.47 -19.89 -7.29
CA GLU A 6 0.14 -18.52 -6.93
C GLU A 6 -0.15 -18.49 -5.42
N LEU A 7 0.62 -17.73 -4.66
CA LEU A 7 0.50 -17.64 -3.21
C LEU A 7 -0.86 -17.07 -2.79
N PHE A 8 -1.34 -16.07 -3.55
CA PHE A 8 -2.63 -15.42 -3.33
C PHE A 8 -3.67 -15.93 -4.33
N ARG A 9 -4.80 -16.42 -3.84
CA ARG A 9 -5.92 -16.91 -4.64
C ARG A 9 -6.97 -15.82 -4.80
N ARG A 10 -7.28 -15.44 -6.03
CA ARG A 10 -8.34 -14.48 -6.35
C ARG A 10 -9.70 -14.97 -5.89
N SER A 11 -10.50 -14.08 -5.30
CA SER A 11 -11.90 -14.37 -4.97
C SER A 11 -12.70 -14.65 -6.25
N GLY A 12 -13.62 -15.61 -6.17
CA GLY A 12 -14.58 -15.85 -7.25
C GLY A 12 -15.62 -14.74 -7.43
N ALA A 13 -15.73 -13.82 -6.44
CA ALA A 13 -16.61 -12.68 -6.48
C ALA A 13 -15.98 -11.44 -7.16
N ASN A 14 -14.72 -11.52 -7.60
CA ASN A 14 -14.05 -10.38 -8.23
C ASN A 14 -14.66 -9.97 -9.58
N PRO A 15 -14.69 -8.64 -9.85
CA PRO A 15 -14.33 -7.55 -8.94
C PRO A 15 -15.34 -7.39 -7.80
N ILE A 16 -14.86 -7.16 -6.56
CA ILE A 16 -15.75 -7.01 -5.39
C ILE A 16 -16.39 -5.62 -5.28
N LEU A 17 -15.80 -4.62 -5.92
CA LEU A 17 -16.33 -3.26 -6.03
C LEU A 17 -15.96 -2.65 -7.38
N THR A 18 -16.91 -1.91 -7.93
CA THR A 18 -16.82 -1.18 -9.20
C THR A 18 -17.36 0.23 -9.04
N ALA A 19 -17.20 1.09 -10.05
CA ALA A 19 -17.80 2.43 -10.06
C ALA A 19 -19.35 2.42 -9.97
N ALA A 20 -19.99 1.32 -10.36
CA ALA A 20 -21.45 1.18 -10.29
C ALA A 20 -21.98 1.04 -8.85
N ASP A 21 -21.12 0.67 -7.91
CA ASP A 21 -21.48 0.49 -6.50
C ASP A 21 -21.41 1.80 -5.70
N VAL A 22 -20.80 2.84 -6.28
CA VAL A 22 -20.67 4.17 -5.65
C VAL A 22 -22.02 4.91 -5.69
N PRO A 23 -22.44 5.59 -4.60
CA PRO A 23 -23.77 6.26 -4.56
C PRO A 23 -23.88 7.54 -5.41
N TYR A 24 -22.87 7.86 -6.21
CA TYR A 24 -22.84 8.99 -7.15
C TYR A 24 -22.05 8.61 -8.41
N PRO A 25 -22.14 9.37 -9.51
CA PRO A 25 -21.40 9.09 -10.73
C PRO A 25 -19.87 9.13 -10.49
N ALA A 26 -19.20 8.01 -10.72
CA ALA A 26 -17.76 7.83 -10.57
C ALA A 26 -17.18 7.24 -11.87
N ASN A 27 -15.89 7.53 -12.13
CA ASN A 27 -15.12 6.91 -13.20
C ASN A 27 -14.62 5.54 -12.77
N SER A 28 -13.94 5.48 -11.62
CA SER A 28 -13.27 4.27 -11.16
C SER A 28 -13.21 4.19 -9.62
N VAL A 29 -13.00 2.97 -9.10
CA VAL A 29 -12.74 2.69 -7.69
C VAL A 29 -11.55 1.75 -7.59
N PHE A 30 -10.54 2.08 -6.81
CA PHE A 30 -9.31 1.29 -6.76
C PHE A 30 -8.46 1.58 -5.51
N ASN A 31 -7.38 0.85 -5.33
CA ASN A 31 -6.34 1.04 -4.31
C ASN A 31 -6.87 1.25 -2.88
N PRO A 32 -7.72 0.35 -2.34
CA PRO A 32 -8.34 0.55 -1.04
C PRO A 32 -7.37 0.26 0.11
N GLY A 33 -7.31 1.15 1.10
CA GLY A 33 -6.84 0.77 2.45
C GLY A 33 -7.87 -0.12 3.13
N ALA A 34 -7.45 -1.06 3.97
CA ALA A 34 -8.34 -2.00 4.64
C ALA A 34 -8.09 -2.06 6.15
N ALA A 35 -9.16 -2.25 6.91
CA ALA A 35 -9.11 -2.39 8.36
C ALA A 35 -10.22 -3.32 8.88
N ARG A 36 -9.95 -4.04 9.98
CA ARG A 36 -10.99 -4.72 10.76
C ARG A 36 -11.45 -3.79 11.88
N VAL A 37 -12.72 -3.42 11.89
CA VAL A 37 -13.30 -2.51 12.87
C VAL A 37 -14.48 -3.20 13.54
N GLY A 38 -14.28 -3.69 14.76
CA GLY A 38 -15.26 -4.55 15.42
C GLY A 38 -15.53 -5.80 14.59
N ASN A 39 -16.79 -6.00 14.20
CA ASN A 39 -17.21 -7.16 13.40
C ASN A 39 -17.25 -6.89 11.88
N GLU A 40 -16.88 -5.67 11.45
CA GLU A 40 -16.92 -5.29 10.04
C GLU A 40 -15.51 -5.17 9.45
N THR A 41 -15.39 -5.45 8.17
CA THR A 41 -14.26 -5.00 7.36
C THR A 41 -14.60 -3.65 6.74
N VAL A 42 -13.71 -2.70 6.93
CA VAL A 42 -13.79 -1.34 6.36
C VAL A 42 -12.74 -1.22 5.27
N LEU A 43 -13.18 -0.81 4.10
CA LEU A 43 -12.29 -0.33 3.03
C LEU A 43 -12.38 1.18 2.96
N LEU A 44 -11.24 1.85 2.95
CA LEU A 44 -11.15 3.25 2.55
C LEU A 44 -10.73 3.27 1.09
N VAL A 45 -11.71 3.52 0.21
CA VAL A 45 -11.62 3.34 -1.23
C VAL A 45 -11.22 4.65 -1.89
N ARG A 46 -10.23 4.63 -2.78
CA ARG A 46 -10.01 5.71 -3.73
C ARG A 46 -11.13 5.65 -4.78
N VAL A 47 -11.95 6.69 -4.82
CA VAL A 47 -13.00 6.89 -5.82
C VAL A 47 -12.61 8.09 -6.69
N GLU A 48 -12.42 7.86 -7.97
CA GLU A 48 -12.14 8.92 -8.93
C GLU A 48 -13.45 9.36 -9.60
N ASP A 49 -13.73 10.65 -9.58
CA ASP A 49 -14.90 11.20 -10.24
C ASP A 49 -14.68 11.42 -11.76
N LEU A 50 -15.74 11.82 -12.47
CA LEU A 50 -15.68 12.04 -13.93
C LEU A 50 -14.79 13.24 -14.36
N ARG A 51 -14.22 13.98 -13.41
CA ARG A 51 -13.25 15.05 -13.65
C ARG A 51 -11.81 14.59 -13.46
N GLY A 52 -11.59 13.33 -13.01
CA GLY A 52 -10.30 12.79 -12.64
C GLY A 52 -9.81 13.23 -11.25
N ILE A 53 -10.73 13.66 -10.36
CA ILE A 53 -10.39 14.03 -8.98
C ILE A 53 -10.73 12.87 -8.05
N SER A 54 -9.73 12.40 -7.31
CA SER A 54 -9.86 11.30 -6.38
C SER A 54 -10.31 11.77 -4.99
N GLN A 55 -11.18 10.98 -4.35
CA GLN A 55 -11.64 11.16 -2.96
C GLN A 55 -11.55 9.83 -2.23
N LEU A 56 -11.46 9.86 -0.90
CA LEU A 56 -11.41 8.63 -0.10
C LEU A 56 -12.77 8.38 0.56
N HIS A 57 -13.41 7.29 0.15
CA HIS A 57 -14.75 6.93 0.56
C HIS A 57 -14.76 5.60 1.31
N VAL A 58 -15.53 5.54 2.39
CA VAL A 58 -15.64 4.33 3.22
C VAL A 58 -16.66 3.36 2.62
N ALA A 59 -16.26 2.12 2.45
CA ALA A 59 -17.13 0.98 2.16
C ALA A 59 -17.03 -0.05 3.29
N ARG A 60 -18.15 -0.66 3.68
CA ARG A 60 -18.25 -1.61 4.80
C ARG A 60 -18.84 -2.93 4.34
N SER A 61 -18.34 -4.02 4.93
CA SER A 61 -18.88 -5.37 4.74
C SER A 61 -18.74 -6.17 6.05
N SER A 62 -19.69 -7.02 6.34
CA SER A 62 -19.64 -7.89 7.52
C SER A 62 -18.70 -9.07 7.36
N ASP A 63 -18.53 -9.58 6.13
CA ASP A 63 -17.67 -10.74 5.82
C ASP A 63 -16.34 -10.36 5.14
N GLY A 64 -16.22 -9.11 4.68
CA GLY A 64 -15.04 -8.62 3.94
C GLY A 64 -14.95 -9.14 2.51
N VAL A 65 -15.97 -9.82 1.99
CA VAL A 65 -15.98 -10.44 0.67
C VAL A 65 -17.11 -9.91 -0.20
N SER A 66 -18.30 -9.76 0.37
CA SER A 66 -19.53 -9.40 -0.33
C SER A 66 -20.33 -8.34 0.43
N ASP A 67 -21.48 -7.99 -0.11
CA ASP A 67 -22.46 -7.06 0.52
C ASP A 67 -21.81 -5.76 1.02
N TRP A 68 -21.00 -5.15 0.14
CA TRP A 68 -20.35 -3.89 0.42
C TRP A 68 -21.33 -2.71 0.34
N HIS A 69 -21.26 -1.83 1.32
CA HIS A 69 -22.08 -0.63 1.40
C HIS A 69 -21.19 0.60 1.59
N PHE A 70 -21.27 1.56 0.68
CA PHE A 70 -20.62 2.87 0.82
C PHE A 70 -21.35 3.72 1.86
N ASP A 71 -20.58 4.41 2.73
CA ASP A 71 -21.13 5.47 3.56
C ASP A 71 -21.70 6.60 2.65
N PRO A 72 -22.66 7.42 3.10
CA PRO A 72 -23.31 8.41 2.23
C PRO A 72 -22.37 9.46 1.63
N GLU A 73 -21.32 9.84 2.37
CA GLU A 73 -20.36 10.89 2.00
C GLU A 73 -18.92 10.38 2.07
N PRO A 74 -18.02 10.90 1.23
CA PRO A 74 -16.59 10.61 1.36
C PRO A 74 -16.02 11.04 2.70
N LEU A 75 -15.15 10.23 3.28
CA LEU A 75 -14.44 10.54 4.52
C LEU A 75 -13.41 11.66 4.32
N LEU A 76 -12.64 11.62 3.22
CA LEU A 76 -11.70 12.66 2.82
C LEU A 76 -12.08 13.15 1.42
N ARG A 77 -12.54 14.39 1.37
CA ARG A 77 -12.88 15.10 0.14
C ARG A 77 -11.84 16.19 -0.12
N SER A 78 -11.39 16.31 -1.34
CA SER A 78 -10.57 17.44 -1.77
C SER A 78 -11.31 18.76 -1.51
N ASP A 79 -10.65 19.67 -0.81
CA ASP A 79 -11.14 21.05 -0.57
C ASP A 79 -10.02 22.02 -0.96
N VAL A 80 -10.16 22.60 -2.13
CA VAL A 80 -9.11 23.44 -2.74
C VAL A 80 -8.81 24.71 -1.97
N ASP A 81 -9.77 25.20 -1.19
CA ASP A 81 -9.61 26.44 -0.39
C ASP A 81 -8.94 26.16 0.94
N ARG A 82 -9.15 24.98 1.48
CA ARG A 82 -8.64 24.57 2.79
C ARG A 82 -7.33 23.79 2.69
N ASP A 83 -7.27 22.85 1.76
CA ASP A 83 -6.18 21.86 1.62
C ASP A 83 -5.61 21.95 0.17
N PRO A 84 -4.83 22.99 -0.17
CA PRO A 84 -4.38 23.24 -1.56
C PRO A 84 -3.47 22.15 -2.12
N GLU A 85 -2.88 21.32 -1.28
CA GLU A 85 -2.10 20.14 -1.66
C GLU A 85 -2.98 18.98 -2.17
N GLU A 86 -4.29 19.01 -1.90
CA GLU A 86 -5.27 17.99 -2.32
C GLU A 86 -6.10 18.43 -3.53
N THR A 87 -5.69 19.49 -4.25
CA THR A 87 -6.49 20.10 -5.35
C THR A 87 -6.88 19.10 -6.43
N TRP A 88 -6.07 18.09 -6.70
CA TRP A 88 -6.32 17.03 -7.68
C TRP A 88 -6.72 15.71 -7.02
N GLY A 89 -6.83 15.67 -5.70
CA GLY A 89 -7.41 14.57 -4.95
C GLY A 89 -6.57 14.03 -3.82
N CYS A 90 -7.20 13.07 -3.13
CA CYS A 90 -6.63 12.22 -2.11
C CYS A 90 -6.58 10.80 -2.67
N GLU A 91 -5.40 10.16 -2.63
CA GLU A 91 -5.14 8.90 -3.32
C GLU A 91 -4.55 7.84 -2.38
N ASP A 92 -4.78 6.57 -2.72
CA ASP A 92 -4.06 5.38 -2.26
C ASP A 92 -3.87 5.31 -0.73
N PRO A 93 -4.94 5.25 0.07
CA PRO A 93 -4.85 5.27 1.53
C PRO A 93 -4.28 3.97 2.10
N ARG A 94 -3.52 4.07 3.19
CA ARG A 94 -3.09 2.95 4.05
C ARG A 94 -3.56 3.20 5.47
N LEU A 95 -4.13 2.18 6.09
CA LEU A 95 -4.76 2.26 7.41
C LEU A 95 -3.92 1.51 8.44
N THR A 96 -3.40 2.23 9.44
CA THR A 96 -2.64 1.64 10.54
C THR A 96 -3.32 1.95 11.87
N TRP A 97 -3.68 0.92 12.63
CA TRP A 97 -4.14 1.10 14.01
C TRP A 97 -2.97 1.49 14.92
N LEU A 98 -3.12 2.57 15.68
CA LEU A 98 -2.12 3.04 16.64
C LEU A 98 -2.62 2.79 18.06
N PRO A 99 -2.24 1.68 18.72
CA PRO A 99 -2.75 1.31 20.05
C PRO A 99 -2.52 2.38 21.10
N GLU A 100 -1.34 3.04 21.11
CA GLU A 100 -1.02 4.11 22.06
C GLU A 100 -1.94 5.33 21.97
N ARG A 101 -2.63 5.50 20.84
CA ARG A 101 -3.48 6.67 20.55
C ARG A 101 -4.95 6.32 20.46
N GLU A 102 -5.27 5.01 20.45
CA GLU A 102 -6.62 4.49 20.24
C GLU A 102 -7.30 5.12 19.02
N GLU A 103 -6.52 5.28 17.91
CA GLU A 103 -7.00 5.83 16.65
C GLU A 103 -6.31 5.16 15.45
N TRP A 104 -6.99 5.17 14.32
CA TRP A 104 -6.43 4.79 13.02
C TRP A 104 -5.66 5.96 12.43
N ALA A 105 -4.42 5.71 12.01
CA ALA A 105 -3.71 6.60 11.12
C ALA A 105 -4.06 6.25 9.68
N ILE A 106 -4.32 7.26 8.88
CA ILE A 106 -4.54 7.21 7.43
C ILE A 106 -3.35 7.91 6.78
N ALA A 107 -2.45 7.14 6.16
CA ALA A 107 -1.43 7.71 5.29
C ALA A 107 -1.99 7.71 3.86
N TYR A 108 -1.93 8.82 3.16
CA TYR A 108 -2.46 8.96 1.81
C TYR A 108 -1.60 9.91 0.97
N THR A 109 -1.76 9.80 -0.33
CA THR A 109 -1.13 10.74 -1.27
C THR A 109 -2.08 11.93 -1.47
N ALA A 110 -1.65 13.11 -1.08
CA ALA A 110 -2.28 14.37 -1.47
C ALA A 110 -1.69 14.80 -2.80
N TYR A 111 -2.53 15.06 -3.81
CA TYR A 111 -2.09 15.33 -5.15
C TYR A 111 -2.52 16.72 -5.64
N SER A 112 -1.58 17.45 -6.21
CA SER A 112 -1.79 18.79 -6.77
C SER A 112 -0.80 19.06 -7.90
N ARG A 113 -0.88 20.26 -8.49
CA ARG A 113 0.10 20.72 -9.49
C ARG A 113 1.56 20.75 -9.01
N ARG A 114 1.77 20.62 -7.68
CA ARG A 114 3.12 20.58 -7.08
C ARG A 114 3.68 19.16 -7.01
N GLY A 115 2.97 18.18 -7.54
CA GLY A 115 3.28 16.76 -7.46
C GLY A 115 2.58 16.06 -6.28
N PRO A 116 2.69 14.73 -6.21
CA PRO A 116 2.18 13.94 -5.09
C PRO A 116 3.04 14.14 -3.85
N LEU A 117 2.43 14.21 -2.68
CA LEU A 117 3.11 14.25 -1.40
C LEU A 117 2.38 13.37 -0.38
N VAL A 118 3.08 12.92 0.65
CA VAL A 118 2.48 12.14 1.72
C VAL A 118 1.80 13.06 2.71
N SER A 119 0.51 12.83 2.93
CA SER A 119 -0.28 13.46 3.99
C SER A 119 -0.77 12.41 4.99
N LEU A 120 -1.00 12.86 6.23
CA LEU A 120 -1.57 12.04 7.29
C LEU A 120 -2.90 12.60 7.77
N ALA A 121 -3.79 11.69 8.14
CA ALA A 121 -5.00 11.99 8.88
C ALA A 121 -5.22 10.91 9.95
N THR A 122 -6.11 11.16 10.90
CA THR A 122 -6.51 10.17 11.93
C THR A 122 -8.01 10.11 12.07
N THR A 123 -8.52 8.93 12.43
CA THR A 123 -9.92 8.67 12.72
C THR A 123 -10.06 7.60 13.79
N ARG A 124 -11.17 7.64 14.56
CA ARG A 124 -11.52 6.57 15.51
C ARG A 124 -12.66 5.70 15.03
N ASP A 125 -13.45 6.19 14.09
CA ASP A 125 -14.75 5.63 13.73
C ASP A 125 -15.02 5.55 12.24
N PHE A 126 -14.09 6.01 11.40
CA PHE A 126 -14.26 6.17 9.95
C PHE A 126 -15.51 6.98 9.56
N ARG A 127 -15.90 7.92 10.41
CA ARG A 127 -16.96 8.91 10.16
C ARG A 127 -16.45 10.33 10.38
N ASN A 128 -15.61 10.48 11.41
CA ASN A 128 -14.96 11.74 11.74
C ASN A 128 -13.47 11.61 11.48
N VAL A 129 -12.91 12.52 10.68
CA VAL A 129 -11.50 12.52 10.32
C VAL A 129 -10.83 13.81 10.73
N ARG A 130 -9.61 13.71 11.26
CA ARG A 130 -8.76 14.86 11.58
C ARG A 130 -7.51 14.81 10.70
N ARG A 131 -7.39 15.74 9.76
CA ARG A 131 -6.17 15.91 8.97
C ARG A 131 -5.02 16.38 9.85
N LEU A 132 -3.86 15.76 9.71
CA LEU A 132 -2.59 16.22 10.24
C LEU A 132 -1.84 17.07 9.20
N GLY A 133 -2.20 16.90 7.92
CA GLY A 133 -1.66 17.59 6.76
C GLY A 133 -0.43 16.90 6.17
N PRO A 134 0.29 17.62 5.28
CA PRO A 134 1.50 17.14 4.64
C PRO A 134 2.60 16.80 5.64
N VAL A 135 3.26 15.65 5.45
CA VAL A 135 4.34 15.18 6.32
C VAL A 135 5.64 14.86 5.56
N MET A 136 5.56 14.65 4.25
CA MET A 136 6.71 14.56 3.34
C MET A 136 6.53 15.53 2.18
N PRO A 137 7.61 16.13 1.68
CA PRO A 137 7.53 17.02 0.52
C PRO A 137 7.28 16.24 -0.78
N PRO A 138 6.84 16.90 -1.86
CA PRO A 138 6.80 16.28 -3.19
C PRO A 138 8.24 16.00 -3.70
N GLU A 139 8.46 14.97 -4.51
CA GLU A 139 7.47 13.97 -4.90
C GLU A 139 7.62 12.73 -4.03
N ASP A 140 6.60 12.41 -3.26
CA ASP A 140 6.61 11.27 -2.34
C ASP A 140 5.22 10.62 -2.24
N LYS A 141 5.16 9.29 -2.10
CA LYS A 141 3.92 8.52 -2.00
C LYS A 141 4.13 7.11 -1.41
N ASP A 142 3.11 6.25 -1.48
CA ASP A 142 3.15 4.86 -1.04
C ASP A 142 3.59 4.71 0.42
N ALA A 143 3.02 5.53 1.31
CA ALA A 143 3.42 5.59 2.70
C ALA A 143 2.48 4.80 3.62
N ALA A 144 3.04 4.14 4.63
CA ALA A 144 2.30 3.62 5.77
C ALA A 144 3.15 3.64 7.05
N LEU A 145 2.46 3.78 8.19
CA LEU A 145 3.09 3.74 9.49
C LEU A 145 3.24 2.30 9.98
N PHE A 146 4.21 2.11 10.88
CA PHE A 146 4.21 0.97 11.79
C PHE A 146 3.24 1.23 12.94
N PRO A 147 2.60 0.18 13.51
CA PRO A 147 1.60 0.33 14.56
C PRO A 147 2.17 0.71 15.93
N ARG A 148 3.50 0.67 16.11
CA ARG A 148 4.18 1.00 17.35
C ARG A 148 5.40 1.90 17.13
N ARG A 149 5.95 2.38 18.24
CA ARG A 149 7.19 3.18 18.24
C ARG A 149 8.43 2.29 18.27
N PHE A 150 9.52 2.86 17.74
CA PHE A 150 10.89 2.33 17.86
C PHE A 150 11.74 3.41 18.53
N ASP A 151 12.36 3.08 19.64
CA ASP A 151 13.12 4.04 20.48
C ASP A 151 12.34 5.33 20.76
N GLY A 152 11.04 5.19 21.10
CA GLY A 152 10.14 6.30 21.41
C GLY A 152 9.66 7.09 20.20
N ARG A 153 9.97 6.72 18.97
CA ARG A 153 9.59 7.41 17.74
C ARG A 153 8.68 6.55 16.87
N TRP A 154 7.70 7.19 16.22
CA TRP A 154 6.92 6.57 15.15
C TRP A 154 7.82 6.32 13.94
N ALA A 155 7.51 5.27 13.20
CA ALA A 155 8.21 4.93 11.96
C ALA A 155 7.23 4.86 10.79
N MET A 156 7.69 5.24 9.61
CA MET A 156 6.91 5.23 8.36
C MET A 156 7.78 4.78 7.21
N ILE A 157 7.29 3.81 6.44
CA ILE A 157 7.85 3.50 5.13
C ILE A 157 7.17 4.41 4.12
N HIS A 158 7.95 4.98 3.18
CA HIS A 158 7.45 5.83 2.10
C HIS A 158 8.34 5.69 0.86
N ARG A 159 7.98 6.31 -0.25
CA ARG A 159 8.70 6.20 -1.50
C ARG A 159 8.83 7.55 -2.21
N PRO A 160 9.94 8.25 -2.00
CA PRO A 160 10.31 9.40 -2.82
C PRO A 160 10.46 8.98 -4.29
N SER A 161 10.08 9.87 -5.20
CA SER A 161 10.14 9.64 -6.65
C SER A 161 11.01 10.73 -7.30
N PRO A 162 12.32 10.75 -7.06
CA PRO A 162 13.20 11.75 -7.62
C PRO A 162 13.27 11.61 -9.15
N LEU A 163 13.55 12.71 -9.85
CA LEU A 163 13.74 12.70 -11.31
C LEU A 163 14.90 11.82 -11.76
N ARG A 164 15.84 11.51 -10.88
CA ARG A 164 17.02 10.67 -11.14
C ARG A 164 17.28 9.77 -9.93
N GLY A 165 17.87 8.59 -10.17
CA GLY A 165 18.31 7.70 -9.10
C GLY A 165 17.30 6.63 -8.70
N GLY A 166 16.18 6.48 -9.45
CA GLY A 166 15.17 5.45 -9.17
C GLY A 166 14.21 5.83 -8.05
N ALA A 167 13.14 5.07 -7.92
CA ALA A 167 12.16 5.21 -6.86
C ALA A 167 12.23 4.00 -5.92
N HIS A 168 12.79 4.23 -4.75
CA HIS A 168 13.13 3.25 -3.73
C HIS A 168 12.27 3.43 -2.49
N MET A 169 12.14 2.38 -1.67
CA MET A 169 11.47 2.47 -0.37
C MET A 169 12.43 3.02 0.68
N TRP A 170 11.94 4.00 1.44
CA TRP A 170 12.66 4.67 2.51
C TRP A 170 11.94 4.50 3.84
N LEU A 171 12.67 4.58 4.92
CA LEU A 171 12.19 4.57 6.30
C LEU A 171 12.49 5.92 6.94
N SER A 172 11.51 6.49 7.62
CA SER A 172 11.65 7.77 8.33
C SER A 172 11.02 7.69 9.71
N PHE A 173 11.50 8.52 10.63
CA PHE A 173 11.06 8.52 12.02
C PHE A 173 10.49 9.88 12.43
N SER A 174 9.54 9.85 13.38
CA SER A 174 8.89 11.05 13.90
C SER A 174 8.61 10.93 15.41
N PRO A 175 8.85 11.97 16.20
CA PRO A 175 8.44 12.00 17.60
C PRO A 175 6.92 12.17 17.79
N ASP A 176 6.22 12.78 16.82
CA ASP A 176 4.88 13.36 17.01
C ASP A 176 3.91 13.16 15.83
N LEU A 177 4.27 12.39 14.81
CA LEU A 177 3.54 12.17 13.55
C LEU A 177 3.51 13.40 12.60
N ARG A 178 4.20 14.48 12.92
CA ARG A 178 4.23 15.70 12.12
C ARG A 178 5.62 16.03 11.58
N HIS A 179 6.62 15.87 12.44
CA HIS A 179 8.01 16.18 12.11
C HIS A 179 8.74 14.87 11.82
N TRP A 180 9.08 14.64 10.56
CA TRP A 180 9.74 13.43 10.09
C TRP A 180 11.19 13.69 9.69
N GLY A 181 12.06 12.77 10.06
CA GLY A 181 13.50 12.85 9.82
C GLY A 181 14.18 11.49 9.90
N ASP A 182 15.52 11.52 10.03
CA ASP A 182 16.35 10.30 10.08
C ASP A 182 16.06 9.35 8.93
N HIS A 183 15.94 9.93 7.73
CA HIS A 183 15.61 9.20 6.51
C HIS A 183 16.67 8.16 6.18
N LYS A 184 16.27 6.90 6.03
CA LYS A 184 17.14 5.78 5.68
C LYS A 184 16.60 5.08 4.44
N LEU A 185 17.48 4.76 3.48
CA LEU A 185 17.15 3.85 2.40
C LEU A 185 16.86 2.47 2.98
N LEU A 186 15.66 1.95 2.73
CA LEU A 186 15.21 0.66 3.26
C LEU A 186 15.39 -0.47 2.25
N LEU A 187 14.85 -0.29 1.05
CA LEU A 187 14.88 -1.28 -0.01
C LEU A 187 15.04 -0.58 -1.36
N GLU A 188 15.95 -1.06 -2.18
CA GLU A 188 16.20 -0.53 -3.51
C GLU A 188 15.45 -1.28 -4.59
N ALA A 189 14.96 -0.55 -5.60
CA ALA A 189 14.56 -1.16 -6.86
C ALA A 189 15.79 -1.83 -7.49
N ARG A 190 15.63 -3.07 -7.94
CA ARG A 190 16.77 -3.84 -8.52
C ARG A 190 17.09 -3.34 -9.92
N ASP A 191 18.32 -3.56 -10.36
CA ASP A 191 18.75 -3.17 -11.69
C ASP A 191 18.52 -4.26 -12.76
N GLY A 192 18.52 -3.86 -14.04
CA GLY A 192 18.51 -4.78 -15.17
C GLY A 192 17.14 -5.40 -15.46
N ALA A 193 17.09 -6.72 -15.59
CA ALA A 193 15.91 -7.43 -16.09
C ALA A 193 14.90 -7.87 -14.99
N TRP A 194 15.12 -7.47 -13.76
CA TRP A 194 14.25 -7.85 -12.65
C TRP A 194 12.84 -7.26 -12.82
N TRP A 195 11.86 -7.97 -12.22
CA TRP A 195 10.45 -7.58 -12.28
C TRP A 195 10.13 -6.27 -11.54
N ASP A 196 11.01 -5.86 -10.64
CA ASP A 196 10.93 -4.66 -9.80
C ASP A 196 12.06 -3.64 -10.09
N ALA A 197 12.66 -3.69 -11.28
CA ALA A 197 13.80 -2.86 -11.65
C ALA A 197 13.47 -1.39 -11.92
N GLY A 198 12.23 -1.05 -12.26
CA GLY A 198 11.87 0.34 -12.61
C GLY A 198 11.62 1.22 -11.40
N LYS A 199 10.84 0.73 -10.46
CA LYS A 199 10.53 1.33 -9.17
C LYS A 199 9.90 0.31 -8.24
N ILE A 200 10.00 0.56 -6.93
CA ILE A 200 9.30 -0.20 -5.90
C ILE A 200 8.55 0.74 -4.97
N GLY A 201 7.53 0.27 -4.29
CA GLY A 201 6.78 1.03 -3.30
C GLY A 201 6.00 0.13 -2.36
N LEU A 202 5.70 0.65 -1.17
CA LEU A 202 4.97 -0.10 -0.16
C LEU A 202 3.56 -0.43 -0.67
N GLY A 203 3.13 -1.65 -0.40
CA GLY A 203 1.75 -2.08 -0.50
C GLY A 203 0.95 -1.70 0.76
N PRO A 204 0.30 -2.66 1.45
CA PRO A 204 -0.35 -2.44 2.74
C PRO A 204 0.63 -2.08 3.86
N PRO A 205 0.15 -1.56 5.01
CA PRO A 205 0.98 -1.37 6.20
C PRO A 205 1.70 -2.65 6.64
N PRO A 206 2.92 -2.57 7.22
CA PRO A 206 3.63 -3.72 7.74
C PRO A 206 2.83 -4.49 8.81
N LEU A 207 2.88 -5.83 8.78
CA LEU A 207 2.29 -6.69 9.81
C LEU A 207 3.37 -7.21 10.76
N GLU A 208 3.13 -7.05 12.05
CA GLU A 208 4.00 -7.61 13.09
C GLU A 208 3.84 -9.14 13.16
N THR A 209 4.95 -9.86 13.18
CA THR A 209 5.01 -11.32 13.33
C THR A 209 6.13 -11.69 14.30
N PRO A 210 6.16 -12.88 14.86
CA PRO A 210 7.28 -13.33 15.68
C PRO A 210 8.62 -13.35 14.93
N GLU A 211 8.60 -13.50 13.62
CA GLU A 211 9.78 -13.59 12.76
C GLU A 211 10.28 -12.21 12.30
N GLY A 212 9.48 -11.15 12.46
CA GLY A 212 9.79 -9.79 12.02
C GLY A 212 8.57 -9.06 11.44
N TRP A 213 8.80 -7.92 10.81
CA TRP A 213 7.77 -7.16 10.11
C TRP A 213 7.58 -7.71 8.70
N LEU A 214 6.43 -8.33 8.46
CA LEU A 214 6.04 -8.76 7.12
C LEU A 214 5.63 -7.53 6.29
N VAL A 215 6.30 -7.34 5.16
CA VAL A 215 6.05 -6.27 4.20
C VAL A 215 5.69 -6.87 2.85
N LEU A 216 4.58 -6.42 2.27
CA LEU A 216 4.26 -6.63 0.87
C LEU A 216 4.54 -5.32 0.14
N TYR A 217 5.32 -5.39 -0.94
CA TYR A 217 5.66 -4.24 -1.77
C TYR A 217 5.32 -4.50 -3.23
N HIS A 218 4.99 -3.46 -3.95
CA HIS A 218 4.89 -3.56 -5.41
C HIS A 218 6.21 -3.21 -6.07
N GLY A 219 6.48 -3.90 -7.16
CA GLY A 219 7.57 -3.61 -8.06
C GLY A 219 7.05 -3.38 -9.48
N VAL A 220 7.72 -2.53 -10.22
CA VAL A 220 7.34 -2.15 -11.57
C VAL A 220 8.47 -2.40 -12.54
N ARG A 221 8.15 -3.06 -13.63
CA ARG A 221 9.03 -3.19 -14.78
C ARG A 221 8.41 -2.50 -15.98
N SER A 222 9.12 -1.57 -16.58
CA SER A 222 8.74 -0.96 -17.85
C SER A 222 9.03 -1.92 -19.01
N THR A 223 8.07 -2.05 -19.90
CA THR A 223 8.19 -2.81 -21.15
C THR A 223 7.85 -1.91 -22.33
N SER A 224 8.09 -2.37 -23.57
CA SER A 224 7.68 -1.63 -24.79
C SER A 224 6.17 -1.40 -24.88
N ASP A 225 5.39 -2.17 -24.13
CA ASP A 225 3.92 -2.15 -24.10
C ASP A 225 3.39 -1.63 -22.75
N GLY A 226 4.16 -0.80 -22.05
CA GLY A 226 3.81 -0.16 -20.81
C GLY A 226 4.38 -0.85 -19.55
N PRO A 227 4.09 -0.30 -18.38
CA PRO A 227 4.53 -0.83 -17.10
C PRO A 227 3.73 -2.06 -16.69
N ILE A 228 4.38 -2.99 -15.98
CA ILE A 228 3.72 -4.13 -15.32
C ILE A 228 3.97 -4.03 -13.82
N TYR A 229 2.89 -3.99 -13.05
CA TYR A 229 2.95 -3.95 -11.58
C TYR A 229 2.74 -5.35 -11.00
N ARG A 230 3.65 -5.77 -10.13
CA ARG A 230 3.62 -7.05 -9.42
C ARG A 230 3.94 -6.81 -7.95
N ALA A 231 3.62 -7.77 -7.10
CA ALA A 231 3.93 -7.69 -5.68
C ALA A 231 4.94 -8.75 -5.26
N GLY A 232 5.84 -8.37 -4.34
CA GLY A 232 6.80 -9.25 -3.66
C GLY A 232 6.71 -9.07 -2.15
N LEU A 233 7.47 -9.86 -1.42
CA LEU A 233 7.51 -9.84 0.03
C LEU A 233 8.91 -9.49 0.52
N ALA A 234 8.96 -8.77 1.65
CA ALA A 234 10.16 -8.58 2.46
C ALA A 234 9.84 -8.83 3.94
N LEU A 235 10.84 -9.22 4.70
CA LEU A 235 10.79 -9.36 6.15
C LEU A 235 11.82 -8.41 6.75
N LEU A 236 11.39 -7.53 7.67
CA LEU A 236 12.29 -6.62 8.36
C LEU A 236 12.49 -7.09 9.79
N ASP A 237 13.60 -6.68 10.38
CA ASP A 237 13.89 -6.97 11.78
C ASP A 237 12.84 -6.34 12.71
N LEU A 238 12.50 -7.06 13.78
CA LEU A 238 11.41 -6.67 14.68
C LEU A 238 11.75 -5.42 15.49
N ASP A 239 12.99 -5.26 15.92
CA ASP A 239 13.44 -4.18 16.78
C ASP A 239 14.10 -3.03 15.98
N ASP A 240 14.77 -3.34 14.87
CA ASP A 240 15.31 -2.37 13.91
C ASP A 240 14.63 -2.51 12.54
N PRO A 241 13.51 -1.83 12.30
CA PRO A 241 12.77 -1.94 11.04
C PRO A 241 13.55 -1.40 9.82
N GLY A 242 14.72 -0.83 10.03
CA GLY A 242 15.66 -0.44 8.98
C GLY A 242 16.52 -1.61 8.47
N THR A 243 16.47 -2.77 9.10
CA THR A 243 17.18 -3.97 8.69
C THR A 243 16.28 -4.93 7.95
N VAL A 244 16.59 -5.19 6.67
CA VAL A 244 15.89 -6.18 5.84
C VAL A 244 16.50 -7.55 6.09
N LEU A 245 15.73 -8.49 6.61
CA LEU A 245 16.16 -9.87 6.88
C LEU A 245 16.08 -10.72 5.61
N HIS A 246 14.94 -10.67 4.94
CA HIS A 246 14.65 -11.48 3.76
C HIS A 246 13.91 -10.65 2.70
N GLN A 247 14.11 -10.98 1.42
CA GLN A 247 13.37 -10.43 0.28
C GLN A 247 13.15 -11.52 -0.76
N THR A 248 11.92 -11.64 -1.29
CA THR A 248 11.65 -12.61 -2.35
C THR A 248 12.27 -12.17 -3.67
N ASP A 249 12.91 -13.11 -4.38
CA ASP A 249 13.43 -12.88 -5.72
C ASP A 249 12.30 -12.86 -6.76
N GLU A 250 11.31 -13.71 -6.57
CA GLU A 250 10.15 -13.82 -7.46
C GLU A 250 8.99 -13.02 -6.89
N TRP A 251 8.13 -12.51 -7.79
CA TRP A 251 6.85 -11.93 -7.37
C TRP A 251 5.94 -13.02 -6.79
N VAL A 252 5.09 -12.63 -5.87
CA VAL A 252 4.09 -13.51 -5.24
C VAL A 252 2.66 -13.25 -5.73
N PHE A 253 2.46 -12.12 -6.44
CA PHE A 253 1.18 -11.74 -7.02
C PHE A 253 1.41 -10.87 -8.26
N ALA A 254 0.71 -11.16 -9.36
CA ALA A 254 0.89 -10.48 -10.64
C ALA A 254 -0.45 -10.38 -11.40
N PRO A 255 -0.61 -9.40 -12.33
CA PRO A 255 -1.83 -9.30 -13.14
C PRO A 255 -2.03 -10.56 -14.00
N ALA A 256 -3.23 -11.15 -13.93
CA ALA A 256 -3.60 -12.35 -14.69
C ALA A 256 -5.06 -12.33 -15.16
N ALA A 257 -5.98 -11.81 -14.35
CA ALA A 257 -7.40 -11.74 -14.70
C ALA A 257 -7.68 -10.62 -15.72
N PRO A 258 -8.73 -10.75 -16.57
CA PRO A 258 -9.05 -9.72 -17.56
C PRO A 258 -9.19 -8.30 -17.00
N TYR A 259 -9.80 -8.16 -15.82
CA TYR A 259 -10.00 -6.87 -15.14
C TYR A 259 -8.70 -6.29 -14.51
N GLU A 260 -7.61 -7.04 -14.50
CA GLU A 260 -6.27 -6.60 -14.09
C GLU A 260 -5.39 -6.24 -15.29
N ILE A 261 -5.74 -6.77 -16.46
CA ILE A 261 -5.02 -6.57 -17.71
C ILE A 261 -5.55 -5.36 -18.48
N THR A 262 -6.86 -5.10 -18.39
CA THR A 262 -7.52 -4.03 -19.16
C THR A 262 -8.29 -3.11 -18.22
N GLY A 263 -8.03 -1.80 -18.31
CA GLY A 263 -8.65 -0.73 -17.54
C GLY A 263 -7.97 0.60 -17.85
N ASP A 264 -8.10 1.58 -16.96
CA ASP A 264 -7.51 2.91 -17.14
C ASP A 264 -5.99 2.84 -17.19
N VAL A 265 -5.38 1.97 -16.35
CA VAL A 265 -3.96 1.60 -16.44
C VAL A 265 -3.85 0.07 -16.46
N GLY A 266 -3.68 -0.51 -17.64
CA GLY A 266 -3.62 -1.96 -17.78
C GLY A 266 -2.41 -2.63 -17.13
N ARG A 267 -2.55 -3.93 -16.80
CA ARG A 267 -1.51 -4.80 -16.19
C ARG A 267 -1.07 -4.32 -14.81
N VAL A 268 -2.03 -3.92 -13.98
CA VAL A 268 -1.81 -3.45 -12.62
C VAL A 268 -2.56 -4.31 -11.61
N VAL A 269 -1.83 -4.77 -10.59
CA VAL A 269 -2.35 -5.14 -9.28
C VAL A 269 -1.67 -4.25 -8.25
N PHE A 270 -2.46 -3.45 -7.51
CA PHE A 270 -1.94 -2.45 -6.60
C PHE A 270 -2.58 -2.60 -5.20
N PRO A 271 -2.01 -3.45 -4.33
CA PRO A 271 -2.53 -3.67 -3.00
C PRO A 271 -2.16 -2.51 -2.06
N CYS A 272 -3.17 -1.93 -1.39
CA CYS A 272 -3.00 -0.92 -0.35
C CYS A 272 -3.55 -1.37 1.01
N GLY A 273 -4.29 -2.46 1.05
CA GLY A 273 -4.91 -2.95 2.27
C GLY A 273 -4.87 -4.46 2.39
N TRP A 274 -4.67 -4.94 3.59
CA TRP A 274 -4.89 -6.33 3.97
C TRP A 274 -5.53 -6.44 5.35
N VAL A 275 -6.20 -7.56 5.59
CA VAL A 275 -6.79 -7.91 6.88
C VAL A 275 -6.39 -9.34 7.21
N ARG A 276 -5.78 -9.54 8.36
CA ARG A 276 -5.49 -10.88 8.90
C ARG A 276 -6.64 -11.32 9.79
N ASP A 277 -7.16 -12.50 9.52
CA ASP A 277 -8.04 -13.23 10.43
C ASP A 277 -7.21 -14.30 11.14
N GLU A 278 -6.91 -14.04 12.41
CA GLU A 278 -6.09 -14.95 13.23
C GLU A 278 -6.81 -16.26 13.55
N ALA A 279 -8.14 -16.24 13.64
CA ALA A 279 -8.93 -17.42 13.96
C ALA A 279 -8.90 -18.49 12.85
N THR A 280 -8.81 -18.03 11.60
CA THR A 280 -8.84 -18.91 10.41
C THR A 280 -7.51 -19.01 9.69
N ASP A 281 -6.47 -18.30 10.17
CA ASP A 281 -5.18 -18.15 9.49
C ASP A 281 -5.29 -17.56 8.07
N GLN A 282 -6.36 -16.79 7.80
CA GLN A 282 -6.57 -16.18 6.49
C GLN A 282 -6.00 -14.75 6.45
N LEU A 283 -5.37 -14.45 5.32
CA LEU A 283 -4.97 -13.11 4.95
C LEU A 283 -5.79 -12.68 3.73
N PHE A 284 -6.59 -11.63 3.90
CA PHE A 284 -7.37 -10.99 2.85
C PHE A 284 -6.55 -9.83 2.28
N LEU A 285 -6.26 -9.85 0.98
CA LEU A 285 -5.51 -8.82 0.26
C LEU A 285 -6.45 -8.07 -0.67
N TYR A 286 -6.71 -6.80 -0.36
CA TYR A 286 -7.53 -5.91 -1.18
C TYR A 286 -6.62 -5.08 -2.08
N TYR A 287 -6.95 -5.02 -3.37
CA TYR A 287 -6.09 -4.38 -4.35
C TYR A 287 -6.87 -3.66 -5.45
N GLY A 288 -6.29 -2.59 -5.97
CA GLY A 288 -6.73 -1.98 -7.22
C GLY A 288 -6.29 -2.84 -8.40
N ALA A 289 -7.21 -3.03 -9.34
CA ALA A 289 -7.00 -3.77 -10.56
C ALA A 289 -7.17 -2.86 -11.77
N ALA A 290 -6.11 -2.74 -12.59
CA ALA A 290 -6.03 -1.89 -13.77
C ALA A 290 -6.52 -0.44 -13.54
N ASP A 291 -6.31 0.10 -12.30
CA ASP A 291 -6.78 1.41 -11.83
C ASP A 291 -8.27 1.68 -12.09
N THR A 292 -9.10 0.63 -12.09
CA THR A 292 -10.51 0.73 -12.49
C THR A 292 -11.46 0.09 -11.49
N VAL A 293 -11.09 -1.07 -10.91
CA VAL A 293 -11.95 -1.84 -9.99
C VAL A 293 -11.15 -2.36 -8.79
N ILE A 294 -11.86 -2.84 -7.78
CA ILE A 294 -11.25 -3.48 -6.61
C ILE A 294 -11.40 -5.00 -6.69
N GLY A 295 -10.27 -5.68 -6.53
CA GLY A 295 -10.20 -7.12 -6.35
C GLY A 295 -9.86 -7.53 -4.93
N LEU A 296 -10.21 -8.76 -4.60
CA LEU A 296 -9.83 -9.47 -3.38
C LEU A 296 -9.06 -10.73 -3.75
N ALA A 297 -7.94 -10.95 -3.07
CA ALA A 297 -7.23 -12.23 -3.10
C ALA A 297 -6.98 -12.71 -1.66
N THR A 298 -6.91 -14.02 -1.45
CA THR A 298 -6.68 -14.61 -0.13
C THR A 298 -5.51 -15.58 -0.14
N ALA A 299 -4.84 -15.69 0.99
CA ALA A 299 -3.80 -16.69 1.24
C ALA A 299 -3.89 -17.17 2.70
N ARG A 300 -3.28 -18.31 3.01
CA ARG A 300 -3.00 -18.61 4.41
C ARG A 300 -1.85 -17.71 4.89
N PHE A 301 -2.05 -17.06 6.02
CA PHE A 301 -1.00 -16.18 6.58
C PHE A 301 0.30 -16.94 6.84
N SER A 302 0.20 -18.17 7.38
CA SER A 302 1.34 -19.06 7.61
C SER A 302 2.12 -19.38 6.33
N ASP A 303 1.45 -19.53 5.19
CA ASP A 303 2.12 -19.80 3.90
C ASP A 303 2.85 -18.54 3.38
N VAL A 304 2.26 -17.37 3.58
CA VAL A 304 2.88 -16.09 3.21
C VAL A 304 4.14 -15.85 4.03
N LEU A 305 4.06 -16.08 5.34
CA LEU A 305 5.22 -15.94 6.25
C LEU A 305 6.30 -16.97 5.93
N ALA A 306 5.95 -18.23 5.74
CA ALA A 306 6.89 -19.27 5.34
C ALA A 306 7.59 -18.94 4.01
N ARG A 307 6.87 -18.36 3.04
CA ARG A 307 7.44 -17.96 1.74
C ARG A 307 8.50 -16.87 1.87
N VAL A 308 8.29 -15.85 2.70
CA VAL A 308 9.28 -14.79 2.90
C VAL A 308 10.46 -15.28 3.76
N CYS A 309 10.24 -16.09 4.79
CA CYS A 309 11.32 -16.64 5.63
C CYS A 309 12.23 -17.60 4.84
N ALA A 310 11.71 -18.28 3.83
CA ALA A 310 12.49 -19.14 2.94
C ALA A 310 13.21 -18.36 1.81
N ALA A 311 12.95 -17.06 1.67
CA ALA A 311 13.62 -16.22 0.68
C ALA A 311 15.09 -15.99 1.06
N PRO A 312 15.96 -15.65 0.09
CA PRO A 312 17.35 -15.31 0.38
C PRO A 312 17.44 -14.22 1.46
N ALA A 313 18.45 -14.36 2.33
CA ALA A 313 18.81 -13.27 3.23
C ALA A 313 19.19 -12.04 2.38
N SER A 314 18.65 -10.90 2.74
CA SER A 314 19.02 -9.65 2.07
C SER A 314 20.47 -9.33 2.42
N SER A 315 21.40 -9.64 1.52
CA SER A 315 22.74 -9.10 1.63
C SER A 315 22.62 -7.60 1.33
N ARG A 316 22.75 -6.75 2.35
CA ARG A 316 23.08 -5.34 2.11
C ARG A 316 24.33 -5.34 1.24
N ARG A 317 24.22 -4.99 -0.04
CA ARG A 317 25.37 -4.50 -0.78
C ARG A 317 25.74 -3.19 -0.11
N THR A 318 26.76 -3.21 0.72
CA THR A 318 27.33 -1.97 1.24
C THR A 318 27.97 -1.22 0.07
N ILE A 319 28.12 0.10 0.21
CA ILE A 319 28.86 0.92 -0.79
C ILE A 319 30.26 0.31 -1.07
N ALA A 320 30.84 -0.39 -0.11
CA ALA A 320 32.07 -1.17 -0.28
C ALA A 320 31.96 -2.28 -1.34
N ASP A 321 30.82 -3.00 -1.40
CA ASP A 321 30.58 -4.08 -2.35
C ASP A 321 30.41 -3.58 -3.80
N ILE A 322 30.10 -2.28 -3.97
CA ILE A 322 29.94 -1.63 -5.29
C ILE A 322 31.29 -1.13 -5.81
N VAL A 323 32.19 -0.72 -4.90
CA VAL A 323 33.53 -0.20 -5.26
C VAL A 323 34.49 -1.32 -5.67
N ASP A 324 34.32 -2.54 -5.12
CA ASP A 324 35.18 -3.71 -5.44
C ASP A 324 34.73 -4.48 -6.71
N ALA A 325 33.60 -4.11 -7.32
CA ALA A 325 33.05 -4.73 -8.55
C ALA A 325 33.28 -3.90 -9.84
N GLY A 326 34.06 -2.81 -9.78
CA GLY A 326 34.37 -1.90 -10.89
C GLY A 326 35.73 -2.06 -11.49
#